data_66a89092a9a940890a96777a14593bfe
#
_entry.id   66a89092a9a940890a96777a14593bfe
#
_cell.length_a   1.000
_cell.length_b   1.000
_cell.length_c   1.000
_cell.angle_alpha   90.00
_cell.angle_beta   90.00
_cell.angle_gamma   90.00
#
_symmetry.space_group_name_H-M   'P 1'
#
loop_
_entity.id
_entity.type
_entity.pdbx_description
1 polymer ?
#
loop_
_entity_poly.entity_id
_entity_poly.type
_entity_poly.pdbx_seq_one_letter_code
_entity_poly.pdbx_strand_id
1 'polypeptide(L)'
;VGSEMCIRDSWTSTWYADSKNYAEYLNADIKVRDYLRKKLANASVSRIQIERPAGNARVIIHTARPGIVIGKKGEDIERLRIKVSNMMGVPTHVSVEEIRKPELDAFLVAESVAQQIERRIMFRRAMKRAVTNTMRLGAEGIKITVSGRLNGAEIARTEWYREGRVPLHTLRADIDYATAEASTTYGIIGVK
;
A
#
# COMPACT_ATOMS: atom_id res chain seq x y z
N VAL A 1 -8.10 11.22 -15.48
CA VAL A 1 -8.36 11.93 -14.22
C VAL A 1 -7.10 12.04 -13.36
N GLY A 2 -5.98 11.37 -13.74
CA GLY A 2 -4.74 11.39 -12.97
C GLY A 2 -3.77 12.52 -13.30
N SER A 3 -4.00 13.30 -14.36
CA SER A 3 -3.03 14.31 -14.83
C SER A 3 -3.04 15.64 -14.05
N GLU A 4 -3.98 15.81 -13.15
CA GLU A 4 -4.16 17.09 -12.44
C GLU A 4 -3.68 17.08 -10.99
N MET A 5 -3.24 15.94 -10.47
CA MET A 5 -2.74 15.84 -9.10
C MET A 5 -1.21 15.78 -9.09
N CYS A 6 -0.60 16.68 -8.36
CA CYS A 6 0.84 16.65 -8.08
C CYS A 6 1.13 15.61 -7.01
N ILE A 7 1.06 14.34 -7.36
CA ILE A 7 1.39 13.24 -6.47
C ILE A 7 2.89 12.99 -6.55
N ARG A 8 3.57 13.00 -5.41
CA ARG A 8 4.96 12.54 -5.31
C ARG A 8 4.99 11.03 -5.17
N ASP A 9 5.04 10.36 -6.29
CA ASP A 9 5.25 8.92 -6.32
C ASP A 9 6.67 8.60 -6.76
N SER A 10 7.22 7.51 -6.23
CA SER A 10 8.54 6.99 -6.59
C SER A 10 8.39 5.58 -7.18
N TRP A 11 9.34 5.21 -8.05
CA TRP A 11 9.37 3.90 -8.66
C TRP A 11 9.45 2.79 -7.61
N THR A 12 8.62 1.78 -7.75
CA THR A 12 8.65 0.59 -6.88
C THR A 12 9.65 -0.47 -7.36
N SER A 13 10.14 -0.34 -8.59
CA SER A 13 11.26 -1.11 -9.12
C SER A 13 12.34 -0.18 -9.63
N THR A 14 13.57 -0.39 -9.20
CA THR A 14 14.73 0.43 -9.55
C THR A 14 15.80 -0.48 -10.15
N TRP A 15 15.74 -0.69 -11.45
CA TRP A 15 16.69 -1.51 -12.18
C TRP A 15 16.66 -1.20 -13.70
N TYR A 16 17.72 -1.61 -14.38
CA TYR A 16 17.84 -1.53 -15.82
C TYR A 16 17.94 -2.95 -16.42
N ALA A 17 17.31 -3.17 -17.54
CA ALA A 17 17.43 -4.40 -18.31
C ALA A 17 17.38 -4.11 -19.82
N ASP A 18 18.08 -4.95 -20.59
CA ASP A 18 17.99 -4.95 -22.03
C ASP A 18 16.61 -5.41 -22.50
N SER A 19 16.21 -5.02 -23.71
CA SER A 19 14.92 -5.38 -24.31
C SER A 19 14.60 -6.87 -24.26
N LYS A 20 15.61 -7.74 -24.30
CA LYS A 20 15.46 -9.20 -24.26
C LYS A 20 15.02 -9.69 -22.87
N ASN A 21 15.56 -9.13 -21.82
CA ASN A 21 15.37 -9.60 -20.44
C ASN A 21 14.30 -8.81 -19.67
N TYR A 22 13.88 -7.66 -20.21
CA TYR A 22 12.95 -6.76 -19.54
C TYR A 22 11.63 -7.42 -19.16
N ALA A 23 11.01 -8.14 -20.10
CA ALA A 23 9.73 -8.80 -19.88
C ALA A 23 9.79 -9.88 -18.79
N GLU A 24 10.89 -10.64 -18.76
CA GLU A 24 11.11 -11.69 -17.76
C GLU A 24 11.27 -11.10 -16.36
N TYR A 25 12.10 -10.07 -16.21
CA TYR A 25 12.32 -9.39 -14.93
C TYR A 25 11.05 -8.72 -14.42
N LEU A 26 10.29 -8.06 -15.29
CA LEU A 26 9.04 -7.42 -14.93
C LEU A 26 8.00 -8.45 -14.43
N ASN A 27 7.83 -9.55 -15.15
CA ASN A 27 6.92 -10.61 -14.77
C ASN A 27 7.32 -11.27 -13.44
N ALA A 28 8.61 -11.46 -13.19
CA ALA A 28 9.11 -11.97 -11.92
C ALA A 28 8.80 -11.00 -10.79
N ASP A 29 9.03 -9.70 -10.98
CA ASP A 29 8.75 -8.66 -9.97
C ASP A 29 7.25 -8.59 -9.62
N ILE A 30 6.36 -8.65 -10.61
CA ILE A 30 4.92 -8.66 -10.39
C ILE A 30 4.51 -9.88 -9.56
N LYS A 31 4.96 -11.08 -9.95
CA LYS A 31 4.66 -12.33 -9.21
C LYS A 31 5.16 -12.27 -7.76
N VAL A 32 6.34 -11.73 -7.53
CA VAL A 32 6.92 -11.58 -6.19
C VAL A 32 6.10 -10.59 -5.35
N ARG A 33 5.70 -9.44 -5.91
CA ARG A 33 4.84 -8.48 -5.19
C ARG A 33 3.50 -9.08 -4.82
N ASP A 34 2.84 -9.76 -5.74
CA ASP A 34 1.54 -10.39 -5.49
C ASP A 34 1.65 -11.47 -4.41
N TYR A 35 2.71 -12.28 -4.47
CA TYR A 35 2.99 -13.28 -3.44
C TYR A 35 3.20 -12.63 -2.07
N LEU A 36 4.06 -11.61 -1.99
CA LEU A 36 4.37 -10.92 -0.74
C LEU A 36 3.14 -10.21 -0.16
N ARG A 37 2.35 -9.51 -0.98
CA ARG A 37 1.11 -8.85 -0.53
C ARG A 37 0.12 -9.86 0.06
N LYS A 38 -0.09 -11.00 -0.61
CA LYS A 38 -0.97 -12.07 -0.12
C LYS A 38 -0.45 -12.69 1.18
N LYS A 39 0.85 -12.97 1.25
CA LYS A 39 1.47 -13.62 2.40
C LYS A 39 1.52 -12.70 3.63
N LEU A 40 1.75 -11.41 3.42
CA LEU A 40 1.96 -10.41 4.45
C LEU A 40 0.75 -9.49 4.68
N ALA A 41 -0.45 -9.92 4.31
CA ALA A 41 -1.68 -9.13 4.48
C ALA A 41 -1.91 -8.65 5.93
N ASN A 42 -1.45 -9.42 6.94
CA ASN A 42 -1.58 -9.06 8.35
C ASN A 42 -0.46 -8.13 8.86
N ALA A 43 0.57 -7.91 8.07
CA ALA A 43 1.75 -7.13 8.48
C ALA A 43 1.62 -5.64 8.16
N SER A 44 0.54 -5.18 7.53
CA SER A 44 0.34 -3.79 7.13
C SER A 44 1.53 -3.28 6.30
N VAL A 45 1.74 -3.91 5.14
CA VAL A 45 2.81 -3.57 4.20
C VAL A 45 2.35 -2.41 3.32
N SER A 46 3.05 -1.28 3.36
CA SER A 46 2.78 -0.12 2.52
C SER A 46 3.37 -0.27 1.13
N ARG A 47 4.69 -0.47 1.06
CA ARG A 47 5.43 -0.49 -0.21
C ARG A 47 6.39 -1.67 -0.24
N ILE A 48 6.53 -2.27 -1.43
CA ILE A 48 7.55 -3.29 -1.72
C ILE A 48 8.42 -2.72 -2.85
N GLN A 49 9.65 -2.39 -2.52
CA GLN A 49 10.63 -1.89 -3.47
C GLN A 49 11.55 -3.03 -3.90
N ILE A 50 11.82 -3.13 -5.20
CA ILE A 50 12.69 -4.15 -5.78
C ILE A 50 13.83 -3.47 -6.51
N GLU A 51 15.06 -3.79 -6.14
CA GLU A 51 16.28 -3.35 -6.76
C GLU A 51 17.02 -4.56 -7.34
N ARG A 52 17.64 -4.37 -8.50
CA ARG A 52 18.47 -5.42 -9.13
C ARG A 52 19.87 -4.87 -9.39
N PRO A 53 20.74 -4.82 -8.36
CA PRO A 53 22.16 -4.60 -8.60
C PRO A 53 22.75 -5.78 -9.37
N ALA A 54 23.85 -5.59 -10.06
CA ALA A 54 24.44 -6.58 -10.97
C ALA A 54 24.50 -8.00 -10.35
N GLY A 55 23.75 -8.93 -10.95
CA GLY A 55 23.73 -10.35 -10.56
C GLY A 55 22.92 -10.72 -9.31
N ASN A 56 22.41 -9.76 -8.56
CA ASN A 56 21.64 -9.99 -7.34
C ASN A 56 20.30 -9.24 -7.37
N ALA A 57 19.40 -9.57 -6.44
CA ALA A 57 18.20 -8.79 -6.22
C ALA A 57 18.08 -8.38 -4.74
N ARG A 58 17.53 -7.22 -4.49
CA ARG A 58 17.19 -6.74 -3.16
C ARG A 58 15.72 -6.39 -3.12
N VAL A 59 15.00 -6.94 -2.16
CA VAL A 59 13.59 -6.64 -1.91
C VAL A 59 13.48 -5.93 -0.58
N ILE A 60 13.02 -4.69 -0.59
CA ILE A 60 12.83 -3.85 0.59
C ILE A 60 11.34 -3.80 0.88
N ILE A 61 10.93 -4.22 2.07
CA ILE A 61 9.54 -4.27 2.52
C ILE A 61 9.33 -3.18 3.55
N HIS A 62 8.58 -2.14 3.20
CA HIS A 62 8.16 -1.09 4.13
C HIS A 62 6.89 -1.52 4.85
N THR A 63 6.96 -1.66 6.16
CA THR A 63 5.84 -2.18 6.98
C THR A 63 5.69 -1.40 8.28
N ALA A 64 4.44 -1.32 8.78
CA ALA A 64 4.16 -0.79 10.11
C ALA A 64 4.44 -1.80 11.23
N ARG A 65 4.56 -3.09 10.92
CA ARG A 65 4.73 -4.16 11.90
C ARG A 65 5.87 -5.10 11.51
N PRO A 66 7.13 -4.67 11.61
CA PRO A 66 8.27 -5.46 11.17
C PRO A 66 8.41 -6.80 11.89
N GLY A 67 8.00 -6.87 13.16
CA GLY A 67 8.05 -8.12 13.93
C GLY A 67 7.24 -9.27 13.34
N ILE A 68 6.14 -8.99 12.64
CA ILE A 68 5.32 -10.02 11.98
C ILE A 68 6.04 -10.57 10.74
N VAL A 69 6.77 -9.71 10.03
CA VAL A 69 7.53 -10.12 8.82
C VAL A 69 8.76 -10.90 9.18
N ILE A 70 9.48 -10.48 10.22
CA ILE A 70 10.72 -11.11 10.68
C ILE A 70 10.41 -12.48 11.30
N GLY A 71 9.31 -12.56 12.07
CA GLY A 71 8.90 -13.78 12.75
C GLY A 71 9.78 -14.14 13.95
N LYS A 72 9.52 -15.31 14.54
CA LYS A 72 10.30 -15.81 15.67
C LYS A 72 11.72 -16.17 15.23
N LYS A 73 12.73 -15.56 15.86
CA LYS A 73 14.15 -15.79 15.57
C LYS A 73 14.58 -15.58 14.10
N GLY A 74 13.78 -14.86 13.30
CA GLY A 74 14.09 -14.62 11.90
C GLY A 74 13.81 -15.79 10.95
N GLU A 75 13.10 -16.83 11.38
CA GLU A 75 12.78 -17.98 10.52
C GLU A 75 11.84 -17.62 9.36
N ASP A 76 10.86 -16.74 9.61
CA ASP A 76 9.88 -16.39 8.59
C ASP A 76 10.51 -15.55 7.48
N ILE A 77 11.39 -14.61 7.80
CA ILE A 77 12.09 -13.82 6.79
C ILE A 77 13.04 -14.68 5.97
N GLU A 78 13.69 -15.69 6.58
CA GLU A 78 14.57 -16.60 5.85
C GLU A 78 13.78 -17.51 4.89
N ARG A 79 12.62 -18.02 5.31
CA ARG A 79 11.70 -18.75 4.43
C ARG A 79 11.20 -17.89 3.26
N LEU A 80 10.90 -16.61 3.53
CA LEU A 80 10.53 -15.66 2.50
C LEU A 80 11.68 -15.44 1.51
N ARG A 81 12.91 -15.24 2.01
CA ARG A 81 14.10 -15.04 1.19
C ARG A 81 14.31 -16.20 0.21
N ILE A 82 14.28 -17.44 0.70
CA ILE A 82 14.43 -18.63 -0.12
C ILE A 82 13.34 -18.71 -1.20
N LYS A 83 12.09 -18.46 -0.82
CA LYS A 83 10.98 -18.53 -1.76
C LYS A 83 11.06 -17.45 -2.84
N VAL A 84 11.40 -16.22 -2.46
CA VAL A 84 11.56 -15.08 -3.38
C VAL A 84 12.76 -15.32 -4.30
N SER A 85 13.89 -15.81 -3.79
CA SER A 85 15.06 -16.17 -4.59
C SER A 85 14.72 -17.22 -5.65
N ASN A 86 13.94 -18.25 -5.30
CA ASN A 86 13.47 -19.25 -6.26
C ASN A 86 12.52 -18.66 -7.32
N MET A 87 11.70 -17.66 -6.97
CA MET A 87 10.80 -16.99 -7.93
C MET A 87 11.53 -16.04 -8.87
N MET A 88 12.58 -15.39 -8.39
CA MET A 88 13.38 -14.43 -9.17
C MET A 88 14.51 -15.07 -9.97
N GLY A 89 14.86 -16.32 -9.65
CA GLY A 89 15.96 -17.06 -10.29
C GLY A 89 17.37 -16.50 -10.00
N VAL A 90 17.48 -15.56 -9.05
CA VAL A 90 18.74 -14.92 -8.65
C VAL A 90 18.86 -14.84 -7.12
N PRO A 91 20.06 -14.80 -6.57
CA PRO A 91 20.26 -14.60 -5.14
C PRO A 91 19.58 -13.31 -4.70
N THR A 92 18.67 -13.42 -3.72
CA THR A 92 17.86 -12.27 -3.29
C THR A 92 18.11 -11.99 -1.81
N HIS A 93 18.31 -10.71 -1.49
CA HIS A 93 18.33 -10.21 -0.12
C HIS A 93 16.98 -9.56 0.22
N VAL A 94 16.38 -9.93 1.33
CA VAL A 94 15.13 -9.32 1.82
C VAL A 94 15.46 -8.48 3.04
N SER A 95 15.16 -7.19 2.96
CA SER A 95 15.27 -6.24 4.07
C SER A 95 13.88 -5.72 4.47
N VAL A 96 13.71 -5.41 5.73
CA VAL A 96 12.46 -4.89 6.29
C VAL A 96 12.74 -3.52 6.87
N GLU A 97 11.98 -2.52 6.44
CA GLU A 97 12.05 -1.15 6.95
C GLU A 97 10.77 -0.80 7.70
N GLU A 98 10.92 -0.22 8.88
CA GLU A 98 9.80 0.18 9.72
C GLU A 98 9.27 1.56 9.33
N ILE A 99 7.96 1.65 9.18
CA ILE A 99 7.25 2.91 9.02
C ILE A 99 6.90 3.45 10.40
N ARG A 100 7.60 4.50 10.83
CA ARG A 100 7.45 5.09 12.17
C ARG A 100 6.06 5.68 12.44
N LYS A 101 5.40 6.24 11.40
CA LYS A 101 4.07 6.87 11.48
C LYS A 101 3.12 6.29 10.45
N PRO A 102 2.55 5.09 10.68
CA PRO A 102 1.69 4.41 9.71
C PRO A 102 0.39 5.16 9.39
N GLU A 103 -0.07 6.01 10.29
CA GLU A 103 -1.29 6.81 10.10
C GLU A 103 -1.08 8.04 9.20
N LEU A 104 0.15 8.33 8.76
CA LEU A 104 0.47 9.32 7.73
C LEU A 104 0.66 8.72 6.35
N ASP A 105 0.80 7.40 6.24
CA ASP A 105 0.93 6.68 4.99
C ASP A 105 -0.45 6.46 4.37
N ALA A 106 -0.66 6.99 3.17
CA ALA A 106 -1.97 6.94 2.51
C ALA A 106 -2.45 5.51 2.25
N PHE A 107 -1.53 4.59 1.88
CA PHE A 107 -1.90 3.20 1.61
C PHE A 107 -2.39 2.49 2.87
N LEU A 108 -1.69 2.65 3.98
CA LEU A 108 -2.06 2.01 5.26
C LEU A 108 -3.36 2.58 5.82
N VAL A 109 -3.59 3.88 5.66
CA VAL A 109 -4.85 4.51 6.06
C VAL A 109 -6.01 3.99 5.21
N ALA A 110 -5.86 3.94 3.88
CA ALA A 110 -6.89 3.43 2.98
C ALA A 110 -7.21 1.95 3.28
N GLU A 111 -6.20 1.11 3.45
CA GLU A 111 -6.37 -0.30 3.82
C GLU A 111 -7.07 -0.46 5.18
N SER A 112 -6.71 0.35 6.18
CA SER A 112 -7.35 0.34 7.49
C SER A 112 -8.84 0.70 7.40
N VAL A 113 -9.20 1.70 6.58
CA VAL A 113 -10.61 2.07 6.34
C VAL A 113 -11.34 0.94 5.61
N ALA A 114 -10.74 0.34 4.58
CA ALA A 114 -11.31 -0.79 3.86
C ALA A 114 -11.60 -1.98 4.78
N GLN A 115 -10.64 -2.38 5.62
CA GLN A 115 -10.81 -3.45 6.60
C GLN A 115 -11.91 -3.14 7.64
N GLN A 116 -12.08 -1.88 8.05
CA GLN A 116 -13.17 -1.49 8.95
C GLN A 116 -14.53 -1.63 8.27
N ILE A 117 -14.65 -1.27 6.98
CA ILE A 117 -15.88 -1.44 6.19
C ILE A 117 -16.21 -2.93 6.01
N GLU A 118 -15.23 -3.79 5.74
CA GLU A 118 -15.40 -5.24 5.67
C GLU A 118 -15.92 -5.84 6.98
N ARG A 119 -15.47 -5.30 8.12
CA ARG A 119 -15.97 -5.65 9.45
C ARG A 119 -17.34 -5.04 9.78
N ARG A 120 -18.05 -4.48 8.79
CA ARG A 120 -19.37 -3.85 8.91
C ARG A 120 -19.43 -2.65 9.85
N ILE A 121 -18.32 -1.95 10.03
CA ILE A 121 -18.30 -0.65 10.72
C ILE A 121 -18.89 0.38 9.76
N MET A 122 -19.72 1.28 10.29
CA MET A 122 -20.31 2.37 9.50
C MET A 122 -19.21 3.20 8.82
N PHE A 123 -19.25 3.34 7.50
CA PHE A 123 -18.22 4.01 6.71
C PHE A 123 -17.96 5.45 7.17
N ARG A 124 -18.99 6.20 7.60
CA ARG A 124 -18.82 7.58 8.14
C ARG A 124 -17.97 7.59 9.41
N ARG A 125 -18.15 6.59 10.27
CA ARG A 125 -17.36 6.47 11.52
C ARG A 125 -15.92 6.10 11.20
N ALA A 126 -15.72 5.19 10.24
CA ALA A 126 -14.38 4.79 9.78
C ALA A 126 -13.61 5.97 9.18
N MET A 127 -14.24 6.74 8.27
CA MET A 127 -13.64 7.93 7.67
C MET A 127 -13.29 9.00 8.71
N LYS A 128 -14.22 9.36 9.59
CA LYS A 128 -13.96 10.39 10.62
C LYS A 128 -12.84 9.98 11.56
N ARG A 129 -12.79 8.72 11.97
CA ARG A 129 -11.73 8.19 12.83
C ARG A 129 -10.36 8.28 12.14
N ALA A 130 -10.28 7.88 10.88
CA ALA A 130 -9.05 7.96 10.10
C ALA A 130 -8.58 9.42 9.99
N VAL A 131 -9.47 10.34 9.61
CA VAL A 131 -9.17 11.77 9.50
C VAL A 131 -8.66 12.35 10.83
N THR A 132 -9.35 12.10 11.94
CA THR A 132 -8.94 12.60 13.25
C THR A 132 -7.57 12.07 13.67
N ASN A 133 -7.29 10.78 13.41
CA ASN A 133 -6.00 10.19 13.76
C ASN A 133 -4.86 10.80 12.93
N THR A 134 -5.04 10.91 11.62
CA THR A 134 -4.05 11.48 10.71
C THR A 134 -3.74 12.95 11.05
N MET A 135 -4.76 13.76 11.29
CA MET A 135 -4.60 15.17 11.68
C MET A 135 -3.86 15.31 13.03
N ARG A 136 -4.16 14.45 14.00
CA ARG A 136 -3.49 14.44 15.31
C ARG A 136 -1.98 14.17 15.22
N LEU A 137 -1.55 13.41 14.23
CA LEU A 137 -0.12 13.09 13.99
C LEU A 137 0.63 14.16 13.20
N GLY A 138 -0.04 15.24 12.82
CA GLY A 138 0.57 16.40 12.20
C GLY A 138 0.50 16.43 10.67
N ALA A 139 -0.47 15.73 10.05
CA ALA A 139 -0.77 15.93 8.65
C ALA A 139 -1.33 17.34 8.42
N GLU A 140 -0.93 18.01 7.33
CA GLU A 140 -1.48 19.33 6.95
C GLU A 140 -2.93 19.23 6.46
N GLY A 141 -3.31 18.09 5.92
CA GLY A 141 -4.66 17.81 5.47
C GLY A 141 -4.82 16.39 4.95
N ILE A 142 -6.05 15.97 4.88
CA ILE A 142 -6.45 14.65 4.38
C ILE A 142 -7.78 14.75 3.63
N LYS A 143 -7.92 13.98 2.57
CA LYS A 143 -9.18 13.76 1.85
C LYS A 143 -9.38 12.27 1.68
N ILE A 144 -10.49 11.75 2.18
CA ILE A 144 -10.90 10.36 2.00
C ILE A 144 -12.18 10.33 1.17
N THR A 145 -12.21 9.52 0.15
CA THR A 145 -13.38 9.30 -0.71
C THR A 145 -13.75 7.82 -0.68
N VAL A 146 -15.01 7.53 -0.43
CA VAL A 146 -15.53 6.16 -0.41
C VAL A 146 -16.66 6.06 -1.41
N SER A 147 -16.59 5.08 -2.32
CA SER A 147 -17.54 4.90 -3.41
C SER A 147 -17.98 3.45 -3.54
N GLY A 148 -19.27 3.28 -3.81
CA GLY A 148 -19.89 1.97 -3.93
C GLY A 148 -21.28 1.90 -3.28
N ARG A 149 -21.73 0.69 -2.98
CA ARG A 149 -23.00 0.42 -2.27
C ARG A 149 -22.82 0.62 -0.77
N LEU A 150 -22.79 1.88 -0.33
CA LEU A 150 -22.54 2.25 1.06
C LEU A 150 -23.65 1.75 1.98
N ASN A 151 -23.29 1.00 3.03
CA ASN A 151 -24.19 0.33 3.96
C ASN A 151 -25.21 -0.64 3.29
N GLY A 152 -24.87 -1.20 2.13
CA GLY A 152 -25.75 -2.12 1.42
C GLY A 152 -26.87 -1.45 0.63
N ALA A 153 -26.82 -0.12 0.41
CA ALA A 153 -27.81 0.57 -0.43
C ALA A 153 -27.83 -0.01 -1.84
N GLU A 154 -29.02 -0.07 -2.47
CA GLU A 154 -29.16 -0.57 -3.85
C GLU A 154 -28.44 0.31 -4.86
N ILE A 155 -28.50 1.63 -4.67
CA ILE A 155 -27.85 2.61 -5.53
C ILE A 155 -26.48 2.93 -4.97
N ALA A 156 -25.46 2.76 -5.78
CA ALA A 156 -24.09 3.16 -5.44
C ALA A 156 -23.98 4.68 -5.40
N ARG A 157 -23.23 5.17 -4.45
CA ARG A 157 -22.92 6.60 -4.32
C ARG A 157 -21.51 6.81 -3.85
N THR A 158 -21.01 8.03 -4.02
CA THR A 158 -19.71 8.46 -3.53
C THR A 158 -19.91 9.47 -2.40
N GLU A 159 -19.26 9.20 -1.27
CA GLU A 159 -19.18 10.16 -0.17
C GLU A 159 -17.69 10.44 0.11
N TRP A 160 -17.41 11.68 0.45
CA TRP A 160 -16.05 12.11 0.76
C TRP A 160 -16.00 12.97 2.02
N TYR A 161 -14.87 12.93 2.70
CA TYR A 161 -14.59 13.79 3.85
C TYR A 161 -13.20 14.40 3.67
N ARG A 162 -13.08 15.70 3.92
CA ARG A 162 -11.83 16.45 3.83
C ARG A 162 -11.64 17.31 5.07
N GLU A 163 -10.42 17.34 5.57
CA GLU A 163 -10.01 18.22 6.64
C GLU A 163 -8.62 18.79 6.34
N GLY A 164 -8.41 20.07 6.70
CA GLY A 164 -7.15 20.76 6.45
C GLY A 164 -6.92 21.16 4.98
N ARG A 165 -5.66 21.32 4.61
CA ARG A 165 -5.20 21.75 3.28
C ARG A 165 -4.82 20.52 2.44
N VAL A 166 -5.44 20.39 1.29
CA VAL A 166 -5.07 19.39 0.27
C VAL A 166 -4.93 20.10 -1.08
N PRO A 167 -3.78 20.73 -1.35
CA PRO A 167 -3.54 21.53 -2.56
C PRO A 167 -3.15 20.62 -3.73
N LEU A 168 -4.11 20.10 -4.48
CA LEU A 168 -3.89 19.12 -5.54
C LEU A 168 -3.09 19.65 -6.75
N HIS A 169 -3.04 20.98 -6.96
CA HIS A 169 -2.37 21.61 -8.08
C HIS A 169 -1.02 22.26 -7.72
N THR A 170 -0.59 22.12 -6.46
CA THR A 170 0.67 22.72 -6.01
C THR A 170 1.80 21.71 -6.11
N LEU A 171 2.72 21.91 -7.07
CA LEU A 171 3.85 21.00 -7.32
C LEU A 171 4.79 20.84 -6.10
N ARG A 172 4.87 21.87 -5.26
CA ARG A 172 5.70 21.86 -4.03
C ARG A 172 5.10 21.05 -2.90
N ALA A 173 3.78 20.77 -2.93
CA ALA A 173 3.12 20.00 -1.89
C ALA A 173 3.48 18.52 -2.01
N ASP A 174 3.79 17.91 -0.87
CA ASP A 174 4.03 16.46 -0.77
C ASP A 174 2.70 15.77 -0.51
N ILE A 175 2.11 15.20 -1.56
CA ILE A 175 0.82 14.53 -1.51
C ILE A 175 1.04 13.04 -1.72
N ASP A 176 0.74 12.26 -0.70
CA ASP A 176 0.67 10.80 -0.79
C ASP A 176 -0.73 10.36 -1.21
N TYR A 177 -0.81 9.32 -2.02
CA TYR A 177 -2.05 8.86 -2.63
C TYR A 177 -2.12 7.35 -2.68
N ALA A 178 -3.26 6.81 -2.29
CA ALA A 178 -3.49 5.37 -2.40
C ALA A 178 -4.96 5.04 -2.64
N THR A 179 -5.19 3.84 -3.17
CA THR A 179 -6.51 3.23 -3.32
C THR A 179 -6.52 1.88 -2.63
N ALA A 180 -7.64 1.57 -2.00
CA ALA A 180 -7.90 0.26 -1.42
C ALA A 180 -9.33 -0.19 -1.75
N GLU A 181 -9.54 -1.49 -1.75
CA GLU A 181 -10.84 -2.11 -2.03
C GLU A 181 -11.32 -2.86 -0.80
N ALA A 182 -12.58 -2.66 -0.44
CA ALA A 182 -13.26 -3.41 0.61
C ALA A 182 -14.26 -4.38 -0.02
N SER A 183 -14.05 -5.67 0.14
CA SER A 183 -14.97 -6.69 -0.35
C SER A 183 -16.10 -6.90 0.64
N THR A 184 -17.32 -6.53 0.24
CA THR A 184 -18.51 -6.68 1.07
C THR A 184 -19.50 -7.67 0.46
N THR A 185 -20.47 -8.12 1.25
CA THR A 185 -21.55 -9.01 0.74
C THR A 185 -22.38 -8.38 -0.37
N TYR A 186 -22.36 -7.06 -0.51
CA TYR A 186 -23.12 -6.30 -1.52
C TYR A 186 -22.27 -5.86 -2.71
N GLY A 187 -21.00 -6.23 -2.76
CA GLY A 187 -20.05 -5.85 -3.80
C GLY A 187 -18.81 -5.17 -3.24
N ILE A 188 -17.98 -4.64 -4.15
CA ILE A 188 -16.73 -3.98 -3.80
C ILE A 188 -17.00 -2.49 -3.53
N ILE A 189 -16.42 -1.99 -2.45
CA ILE A 189 -16.41 -0.57 -2.09
C ILE A 189 -14.99 -0.05 -2.28
N GLY A 190 -14.81 0.96 -3.13
CA GLY A 190 -13.53 1.62 -3.33
C GLY A 190 -13.28 2.69 -2.27
N VAL A 191 -12.07 2.71 -1.73
CA VAL A 191 -11.56 3.73 -0.80
C VAL A 191 -10.37 4.43 -1.44
N LYS A 192 -10.38 5.76 -1.43
CA LYS A 192 -9.39 6.60 -2.10
C LYS A 192 -8.96 7.74 -1.19
#